data_3a30d2f72f4a3782c3db11962cf69298
#
_entry.id   3a30d2f72f4a3782c3db11962cf69298
#
_cell.length_a   1.000
_cell.length_b   1.000
_cell.length_c   1.000
_cell.angle_alpha   90.00
_cell.angle_beta   90.00
_cell.angle_gamma   90.00
#
_symmetry.space_group_name_H-M   'P 1'
#
loop_
_entity.id
_entity.type
_entity.pdbx_description
1 polymer ?
#
loop_
_entity_poly.entity_id
_entity_poly.type
_entity_poly.pdbx_seq_one_letter_code
_entity_poly.pdbx_strand_id
1 'polypeptide(L)'
;MIPTTVPTQRSEPGLDLYRGLVVVMMFVVHTRRLQPAAEATALEQALRFFMWTEPYVAASFLFIAGVSLALAHERGRSGFLRKALVRAVGLYALAVVLFVPQYGVELPDLVVSPGILSAIALSLAVTALALASASPDRVLPLAALVVLGATAWLDLRGASVPGLTAGPGGAFPLVAVTALGAWAWRARWRGLATVTLVGALCSLAALALSARWITEHASLYRVHSGQLALLELTRDAPRAPTLFWNHSALGALGLLLPIGATLALLRAAAKRLTLAPLALLGRHALAAYVVHLGLLGVADLTGLSPRSPAQTWLMVAALTLACLGGAWLLELRTSGRRRDTPPAGTAAGDTDAARSLRRRT
;
A
#
# COMPACT_ATOMS: atom_id res chain seq x y z
N MET A 1 -3.07 40.35 19.53
CA MET A 1 -2.28 39.51 18.59
C MET A 1 -2.73 38.09 18.79
N ILE A 2 -3.40 37.51 17.80
CA ILE A 2 -3.90 36.14 17.84
C ILE A 2 -2.70 35.25 17.57
N PRO A 3 -2.39 34.23 18.43
CA PRO A 3 -1.29 33.33 18.15
C PRO A 3 -1.63 32.52 16.89
N THR A 4 -0.78 32.66 15.87
CA THR A 4 -0.82 31.85 14.66
C THR A 4 -0.60 30.39 15.07
N THR A 5 -1.70 29.66 15.15
CA THR A 5 -1.67 28.20 15.38
C THR A 5 -0.80 27.55 14.31
N VAL A 6 0.29 26.93 14.76
CA VAL A 6 1.12 26.05 13.92
C VAL A 6 0.19 25.13 13.17
N PRO A 7 0.27 25.04 11.83
CA PRO A 7 -0.63 24.21 11.06
C PRO A 7 -0.47 22.76 11.51
N THR A 8 -1.46 22.27 12.23
CA THR A 8 -1.60 20.84 12.51
C THR A 8 -1.45 20.09 11.18
N GLN A 9 -0.66 19.05 11.19
CA GLN A 9 -0.37 18.20 10.04
C GLN A 9 -1.72 17.82 9.40
N ARG A 10 -2.16 18.59 8.38
CA ARG A 10 -3.46 18.36 7.73
C ARG A 10 -3.41 16.98 7.12
N SER A 11 -4.06 16.02 7.77
CA SER A 11 -4.38 14.73 7.16
C SER A 11 -5.27 15.02 5.94
N GLU A 12 -5.11 14.23 4.89
CA GLU A 12 -6.05 14.22 3.76
C GLU A 12 -7.12 13.16 4.07
N PRO A 13 -8.31 13.58 4.55
CA PRO A 13 -9.29 12.61 5.07
C PRO A 13 -9.67 11.52 4.06
N GLY A 14 -9.82 11.88 2.79
CA GLY A 14 -10.13 10.92 1.74
C GLY A 14 -9.01 9.90 1.51
N LEU A 15 -7.76 10.29 1.69
CA LEU A 15 -6.62 9.38 1.58
C LEU A 15 -6.52 8.45 2.79
N ASP A 16 -6.82 8.95 3.99
CA ASP A 16 -6.84 8.13 5.20
C ASP A 16 -8.00 7.13 5.17
N LEU A 17 -9.19 7.53 4.68
CA LEU A 17 -10.30 6.62 4.43
C LEU A 17 -9.93 5.52 3.43
N TYR A 18 -9.25 5.90 2.34
CA TYR A 18 -8.84 4.93 1.33
C TYR A 18 -7.85 3.90 1.90
N ARG A 19 -6.83 4.35 2.64
CA ARG A 19 -5.90 3.44 3.31
C ARG A 19 -6.63 2.49 4.25
N GLY A 20 -7.56 3.00 5.06
CA GLY A 20 -8.34 2.19 5.98
C GLY A 20 -9.18 1.13 5.27
N LEU A 21 -9.85 1.49 4.18
CA LEU A 21 -10.60 0.54 3.35
C LEU A 21 -9.69 -0.58 2.83
N VAL A 22 -8.54 -0.21 2.27
CA VAL A 22 -7.59 -1.18 1.70
C VAL A 22 -7.01 -2.09 2.80
N VAL A 23 -6.80 -1.58 4.03
CA VAL A 23 -6.40 -2.40 5.19
C VAL A 23 -7.46 -3.43 5.54
N VAL A 24 -8.73 -3.06 5.57
CA VAL A 24 -9.83 -4.02 5.86
C VAL A 24 -9.91 -5.08 4.76
N MET A 25 -9.82 -4.68 3.48
CA MET A 25 -9.79 -5.63 2.36
C MET A 25 -8.60 -6.60 2.46
N MET A 26 -7.45 -6.11 2.88
CA MET A 26 -6.26 -6.94 3.11
C MET A 26 -6.51 -7.97 4.24
N PHE A 27 -7.20 -7.60 5.31
CA PHE A 27 -7.56 -8.57 6.36
C PHE A 27 -8.42 -9.70 5.81
N VAL A 28 -9.40 -9.39 4.95
CA VAL A 28 -10.23 -10.41 4.29
C VAL A 28 -9.37 -11.36 3.47
N VAL A 29 -8.50 -10.81 2.62
CA VAL A 29 -7.63 -11.59 1.73
C VAL A 29 -6.71 -12.53 2.52
N HIS A 30 -6.01 -12.00 3.52
CA HIS A 30 -5.05 -12.79 4.29
C HIS A 30 -5.74 -13.84 5.18
N THR A 31 -6.87 -13.50 5.81
CA THR A 31 -7.63 -14.45 6.63
C THR A 31 -8.20 -15.57 5.78
N ARG A 32 -8.70 -15.24 4.56
CA ARG A 32 -9.25 -16.25 3.64
C ARG A 32 -8.21 -17.27 3.20
N ARG A 33 -6.94 -16.89 3.09
CA ARG A 33 -5.83 -17.81 2.73
C ARG A 33 -5.61 -18.91 3.77
N LEU A 34 -5.95 -18.66 5.03
CA LEU A 34 -5.85 -19.66 6.10
C LEU A 34 -7.02 -20.66 6.10
N GLN A 35 -8.12 -20.34 5.40
CA GLN A 35 -9.31 -21.19 5.37
C GLN A 35 -9.15 -22.29 4.31
N PRO A 36 -9.45 -23.56 4.63
CA PRO A 36 -9.58 -24.63 3.65
C PRO A 36 -10.66 -24.32 2.61
N ALA A 37 -10.63 -25.01 1.48
CA ALA A 37 -11.70 -24.89 0.50
C ALA A 37 -13.06 -25.28 1.13
N ALA A 38 -14.07 -24.46 0.91
CA ALA A 38 -15.40 -24.63 1.47
C ALA A 38 -16.47 -24.70 0.37
N GLU A 39 -17.63 -25.23 0.73
CA GLU A 39 -18.79 -25.24 -0.15
C GLU A 39 -19.22 -23.83 -0.58
N ALA A 40 -19.87 -23.73 -1.75
CA ALA A 40 -20.24 -22.48 -2.38
C ALA A 40 -21.45 -21.81 -1.70
N THR A 41 -21.32 -21.43 -0.44
CA THR A 41 -22.32 -20.60 0.26
C THR A 41 -22.21 -19.13 -0.15
N ALA A 42 -23.23 -18.30 0.15
CA ALA A 42 -23.19 -16.87 -0.10
C ALA A 42 -22.00 -16.17 0.60
N LEU A 43 -21.64 -16.61 1.82
CA LEU A 43 -20.49 -16.10 2.55
C LEU A 43 -19.18 -16.47 1.86
N GLU A 44 -19.07 -17.69 1.34
CA GLU A 44 -17.88 -18.13 0.57
C GLU A 44 -17.77 -17.39 -0.76
N GLN A 45 -18.88 -17.16 -1.46
CA GLN A 45 -18.89 -16.36 -2.69
C GLN A 45 -18.41 -14.93 -2.43
N ALA A 46 -18.84 -14.31 -1.32
CA ALA A 46 -18.34 -13.00 -0.91
C ALA A 46 -16.83 -13.02 -0.64
N LEU A 47 -16.31 -14.04 0.06
CA LEU A 47 -14.87 -14.19 0.28
C LEU A 47 -14.10 -14.37 -1.03
N ARG A 48 -14.61 -15.19 -1.94
CA ARG A 48 -14.02 -15.37 -3.29
C ARG A 48 -13.98 -14.05 -4.06
N PHE A 49 -15.02 -13.25 -4.00
CA PHE A 49 -15.03 -11.92 -4.62
C PHE A 49 -13.89 -11.06 -4.07
N PHE A 50 -13.67 -11.03 -2.75
CA PHE A 50 -12.56 -10.28 -2.16
C PHE A 50 -11.19 -10.83 -2.58
N MET A 51 -11.03 -12.14 -2.79
CA MET A 51 -9.78 -12.71 -3.32
C MET A 51 -9.45 -12.16 -4.71
N TRP A 52 -10.45 -11.89 -5.55
CA TRP A 52 -10.25 -11.24 -6.85
C TRP A 52 -9.73 -9.81 -6.73
N THR A 53 -9.98 -9.16 -5.59
CA THR A 53 -9.51 -7.79 -5.34
C THR A 53 -8.08 -7.74 -4.81
N GLU A 54 -7.41 -8.85 -4.59
CA GLU A 54 -6.06 -8.90 -4.02
C GLU A 54 -5.03 -8.06 -4.80
N PRO A 55 -4.95 -8.13 -6.15
CA PRO A 55 -4.06 -7.25 -6.91
C PRO A 55 -4.39 -5.77 -6.74
N TYR A 56 -5.67 -5.45 -6.67
CA TYR A 56 -6.14 -4.10 -6.40
C TYR A 56 -5.68 -3.60 -5.01
N VAL A 57 -5.76 -4.45 -3.98
CA VAL A 57 -5.31 -4.12 -2.62
C VAL A 57 -3.83 -3.74 -2.60
N ALA A 58 -2.98 -4.59 -3.19
CA ALA A 58 -1.53 -4.32 -3.26
C ALA A 58 -1.21 -3.06 -4.07
N ALA A 59 -1.77 -2.94 -5.28
CA ALA A 59 -1.56 -1.77 -6.14
C ALA A 59 -2.07 -0.48 -5.48
N SER A 60 -3.17 -0.55 -4.72
CA SER A 60 -3.70 0.59 -3.95
C SER A 60 -2.72 1.06 -2.89
N PHE A 61 -2.12 0.16 -2.11
CA PHE A 61 -1.09 0.54 -1.13
C PHE A 61 0.09 1.24 -1.80
N LEU A 62 0.56 0.74 -2.93
CA LEU A 62 1.67 1.33 -3.66
C LEU A 62 1.30 2.69 -4.26
N PHE A 63 0.13 2.81 -4.87
CA PHE A 63 -0.37 4.09 -5.39
C PHE A 63 -0.45 5.14 -4.28
N ILE A 64 -1.08 4.80 -3.15
CA ILE A 64 -1.22 5.67 -1.99
C ILE A 64 0.15 6.02 -1.38
N ALA A 65 1.11 5.09 -1.39
CA ALA A 65 2.47 5.36 -0.95
C ALA A 65 3.13 6.43 -1.82
N GLY A 66 2.96 6.37 -3.13
CA GLY A 66 3.40 7.40 -4.07
C GLY A 66 2.76 8.77 -3.80
N VAL A 67 1.43 8.81 -3.65
CA VAL A 67 0.69 10.04 -3.24
C VAL A 67 1.26 10.61 -1.95
N SER A 68 1.54 9.77 -0.97
CA SER A 68 2.05 10.18 0.34
C SER A 68 3.46 10.75 0.28
N LEU A 69 4.32 10.17 -0.59
CA LEU A 69 5.66 10.70 -0.84
C LEU A 69 5.60 12.07 -1.52
N ALA A 70 4.76 12.24 -2.54
CA ALA A 70 4.57 13.52 -3.22
C ALA A 70 4.09 14.60 -2.23
N LEU A 71 3.11 14.27 -1.38
CA LEU A 71 2.61 15.15 -0.34
C LEU A 71 3.70 15.52 0.70
N ALA A 72 4.57 14.56 1.07
CA ALA A 72 5.68 14.82 1.97
C ALA A 72 6.76 15.70 1.32
N HIS A 73 7.01 15.53 0.03
CA HIS A 73 7.93 16.35 -0.75
C HIS A 73 7.43 17.80 -0.88
N GLU A 74 6.16 18.01 -1.24
CA GLU A 74 5.55 19.36 -1.36
C GLU A 74 5.57 20.16 -0.06
N ARG A 75 5.54 19.48 1.09
CA ARG A 75 5.65 20.12 2.40
C ARG A 75 7.05 20.61 2.74
N GLY A 76 8.01 20.52 1.83
CA GLY A 76 9.36 21.07 1.96
C GLY A 76 10.15 20.54 3.16
N ARG A 77 9.90 19.32 3.60
CA ARG A 77 10.57 18.73 4.77
C ARG A 77 12.07 18.59 4.52
N SER A 78 12.87 19.31 5.31
CA SER A 78 14.33 19.16 5.27
C SER A 78 14.72 17.69 5.40
N GLY A 79 15.63 17.22 4.53
CA GLY A 79 16.09 15.82 4.49
C GLY A 79 15.02 14.84 4.01
N PHE A 80 14.08 15.27 3.14
CA PHE A 80 13.04 14.41 2.55
C PHE A 80 13.61 13.11 2.01
N LEU A 81 14.59 13.18 1.12
CA LEU A 81 15.18 12.00 0.47
C LEU A 81 15.77 11.04 1.50
N ARG A 82 16.57 11.55 2.45
CA ARG A 82 17.17 10.72 3.51
C ARG A 82 16.07 10.01 4.33
N LYS A 83 15.01 10.72 4.73
CA LYS A 83 13.91 10.14 5.51
C LYS A 83 13.16 9.07 4.70
N ALA A 84 12.94 9.31 3.41
CA ALA A 84 12.29 8.34 2.52
C ALA A 84 13.14 7.07 2.34
N LEU A 85 14.45 7.22 2.12
CA LEU A 85 15.37 6.08 1.99
C LEU A 85 15.51 5.30 3.30
N VAL A 86 15.65 5.96 4.45
CA VAL A 86 15.67 5.29 5.76
C VAL A 86 14.39 4.50 5.99
N ARG A 87 13.24 5.06 5.62
CA ARG A 87 11.96 4.34 5.68
C ARG A 87 11.92 3.13 4.74
N ALA A 88 12.44 3.27 3.52
CA ALA A 88 12.53 2.16 2.56
C ALA A 88 13.40 1.03 3.11
N VAL A 89 14.59 1.34 3.65
CA VAL A 89 15.47 0.35 4.30
C VAL A 89 14.77 -0.33 5.48
N GLY A 90 14.08 0.43 6.34
CA GLY A 90 13.32 -0.13 7.46
C GLY A 90 12.20 -1.06 7.03
N LEU A 91 11.46 -0.73 5.95
CA LEU A 91 10.44 -1.60 5.38
C LEU A 91 11.02 -2.87 4.76
N TYR A 92 12.17 -2.75 4.10
CA TYR A 92 12.87 -3.91 3.56
C TYR A 92 13.35 -4.85 4.67
N ALA A 93 13.96 -4.31 5.72
CA ALA A 93 14.37 -5.09 6.89
C ALA A 93 13.17 -5.79 7.55
N LEU A 94 12.04 -5.09 7.68
CA LEU A 94 10.79 -5.67 8.19
C LEU A 94 10.27 -6.77 7.27
N ALA A 95 10.39 -6.62 5.94
CA ALA A 95 10.00 -7.67 4.99
C ALA A 95 10.80 -8.96 5.22
N VAL A 96 12.13 -8.84 5.38
CA VAL A 96 13.01 -9.99 5.68
C VAL A 96 12.62 -10.67 6.99
N VAL A 97 12.35 -9.88 8.05
CA VAL A 97 11.92 -10.43 9.35
C VAL A 97 10.60 -11.17 9.27
N LEU A 98 9.63 -10.67 8.49
CA LEU A 98 8.32 -11.30 8.31
C LEU A 98 8.35 -12.48 7.34
N PHE A 99 9.33 -12.54 6.44
CA PHE A 99 9.47 -13.62 5.48
C PHE A 99 9.82 -14.95 6.14
N VAL A 100 10.76 -14.93 7.09
CA VAL A 100 11.28 -16.14 7.74
C VAL A 100 10.18 -17.00 8.40
N PRO A 101 9.26 -16.44 9.20
CA PRO A 101 8.17 -17.24 9.78
C PRO A 101 7.15 -17.74 8.75
N GLN A 102 7.00 -17.08 7.61
CA GLN A 102 6.03 -17.46 6.58
C GLN A 102 6.55 -18.52 5.61
N TYR A 103 7.83 -18.40 5.21
CA TYR A 103 8.40 -19.17 4.10
C TYR A 103 9.68 -19.93 4.50
N GLY A 104 10.21 -19.67 5.71
CA GLY A 104 11.51 -20.22 6.11
C GLY A 104 12.69 -19.42 5.53
N VAL A 105 13.88 -20.03 5.57
CA VAL A 105 15.11 -19.44 4.99
C VAL A 105 15.27 -19.98 3.57
N GLU A 106 14.59 -19.36 2.62
CA GLU A 106 14.66 -19.73 1.21
C GLU A 106 15.42 -18.67 0.41
N LEU A 107 16.52 -19.09 -0.21
CA LEU A 107 17.32 -18.25 -1.10
C LEU A 107 16.97 -18.56 -2.56
N PRO A 108 16.94 -17.56 -3.46
CA PRO A 108 17.31 -16.15 -3.22
C PRO A 108 16.18 -15.26 -2.67
N ASP A 109 14.96 -15.77 -2.52
CA ASP A 109 13.75 -14.96 -2.25
C ASP A 109 13.84 -14.17 -0.93
N LEU A 110 14.43 -14.74 0.12
CA LEU A 110 14.67 -14.03 1.39
C LEU A 110 15.41 -12.70 1.20
N VAL A 111 16.36 -12.66 0.24
CA VAL A 111 17.21 -11.48 0.01
C VAL A 111 16.67 -10.61 -1.11
N VAL A 112 16.10 -11.19 -2.16
CA VAL A 112 15.75 -10.45 -3.37
C VAL A 112 14.28 -10.05 -3.39
N SER A 113 13.42 -10.84 -2.75
CA SER A 113 11.96 -10.71 -2.85
C SER A 113 11.21 -11.11 -1.57
N PRO A 114 11.58 -10.56 -0.38
CA PRO A 114 10.97 -11.01 0.88
C PRO A 114 9.53 -10.49 1.09
N GLY A 115 8.70 -10.44 0.06
CA GLY A 115 7.28 -10.11 0.15
C GLY A 115 6.93 -8.68 -0.25
N ILE A 116 5.65 -8.32 -0.11
CA ILE A 116 5.10 -7.03 -0.58
C ILE A 116 5.81 -5.81 0.02
N LEU A 117 6.31 -5.90 1.24
CA LEU A 117 7.02 -4.79 1.89
C LEU A 117 8.34 -4.46 1.18
N SER A 118 9.02 -5.45 0.59
CA SER A 118 10.22 -5.19 -0.22
C SER A 118 9.87 -4.48 -1.53
N ALA A 119 8.77 -4.87 -2.18
CA ALA A 119 8.26 -4.16 -3.36
C ALA A 119 7.89 -2.71 -3.01
N ILE A 120 7.24 -2.48 -1.87
CA ILE A 120 6.94 -1.12 -1.37
C ILE A 120 8.25 -0.37 -1.08
N ALA A 121 9.24 -0.99 -0.45
CA ALA A 121 10.51 -0.37 -0.11
C ALA A 121 11.26 0.10 -1.38
N LEU A 122 11.39 -0.76 -2.38
CA LEU A 122 11.99 -0.41 -3.67
C LEU A 122 11.20 0.70 -4.37
N SER A 123 9.88 0.58 -4.39
CA SER A 123 9.00 1.58 -4.99
C SER A 123 9.13 2.95 -4.33
N LEU A 124 9.24 2.99 -2.99
CA LEU A 124 9.48 4.23 -2.24
C LEU A 124 10.85 4.84 -2.58
N ALA A 125 11.90 4.02 -2.65
CA ALA A 125 13.25 4.49 -2.97
C ALA A 125 13.30 5.09 -4.39
N VAL A 126 12.83 4.37 -5.40
CA VAL A 126 12.79 4.83 -6.79
C VAL A 126 11.95 6.11 -6.94
N THR A 127 10.76 6.13 -6.35
CA THR A 127 9.86 7.29 -6.42
C THR A 127 10.42 8.49 -5.67
N ALA A 128 11.09 8.30 -4.51
CA ALA A 128 11.73 9.38 -3.77
C ALA A 128 12.91 10.00 -4.53
N LEU A 129 13.71 9.17 -5.21
CA LEU A 129 14.78 9.66 -6.11
C LEU A 129 14.20 10.47 -7.28
N ALA A 130 13.13 9.98 -7.90
CA ALA A 130 12.45 10.69 -8.97
C ALA A 130 11.86 12.04 -8.49
N LEU A 131 11.28 12.09 -7.29
CA LEU A 131 10.78 13.33 -6.68
C LEU A 131 11.88 14.32 -6.31
N ALA A 132 13.06 13.83 -5.94
CA ALA A 132 14.22 14.66 -5.62
C ALA A 132 14.96 15.20 -6.86
N SER A 133 14.59 14.77 -8.05
CA SER A 133 15.18 15.25 -9.32
C SER A 133 14.80 16.72 -9.62
N ALA A 134 15.55 17.36 -10.52
CA ALA A 134 15.26 18.72 -10.97
C ALA A 134 13.91 18.87 -11.71
N SER A 135 13.39 17.79 -12.25
CA SER A 135 12.16 17.77 -13.06
C SER A 135 11.22 16.60 -12.68
N PRO A 136 10.72 16.53 -11.44
CA PRO A 136 9.96 15.38 -10.96
C PRO A 136 8.71 15.09 -11.82
N ASP A 137 8.08 16.10 -12.38
CA ASP A 137 6.88 15.95 -13.22
C ASP A 137 7.15 15.22 -14.55
N ARG A 138 8.41 15.21 -15.01
CA ARG A 138 8.85 14.45 -16.20
C ARG A 138 9.47 13.11 -15.80
N VAL A 139 10.24 13.09 -14.72
CA VAL A 139 10.99 11.90 -14.30
C VAL A 139 10.05 10.82 -13.77
N LEU A 140 8.99 11.18 -13.04
CA LEU A 140 8.02 10.21 -12.50
C LEU A 140 7.30 9.40 -13.60
N PRO A 141 6.67 10.01 -14.62
CA PRO A 141 6.05 9.25 -15.69
C PRO A 141 7.07 8.50 -16.56
N LEU A 142 8.28 9.06 -16.75
CA LEU A 142 9.34 8.35 -17.47
C LEU A 142 9.80 7.10 -16.71
N ALA A 143 10.00 7.18 -15.41
CA ALA A 143 10.33 6.04 -14.56
C ALA A 143 9.23 4.96 -14.63
N ALA A 144 7.95 5.37 -14.59
CA ALA A 144 6.84 4.45 -14.76
C ALA A 144 6.86 3.78 -16.15
N LEU A 145 7.08 4.53 -17.21
CA LEU A 145 7.17 3.98 -18.57
C LEU A 145 8.34 3.00 -18.73
N VAL A 146 9.50 3.30 -18.17
CA VAL A 146 10.67 2.41 -18.21
C VAL A 146 10.36 1.08 -17.49
N VAL A 147 9.76 1.15 -16.31
CA VAL A 147 9.38 -0.05 -15.54
C VAL A 147 8.33 -0.88 -16.29
N LEU A 148 7.28 -0.24 -16.82
CA LEU A 148 6.24 -0.91 -17.60
C LEU A 148 6.79 -1.52 -18.88
N GLY A 149 7.66 -0.79 -19.60
CA GLY A 149 8.33 -1.28 -20.80
C GLY A 149 9.23 -2.48 -20.51
N ALA A 150 10.01 -2.42 -19.42
CA ALA A 150 10.82 -3.54 -18.98
C ALA A 150 9.96 -4.76 -18.58
N THR A 151 8.85 -4.53 -17.87
CA THR A 151 7.89 -5.61 -17.54
C THR A 151 7.33 -6.26 -18.81
N ALA A 152 6.82 -5.45 -19.74
CA ALA A 152 6.27 -5.94 -20.99
C ALA A 152 7.32 -6.69 -21.83
N TRP A 153 8.55 -6.21 -21.86
CA TRP A 153 9.64 -6.88 -22.57
C TRP A 153 9.99 -8.24 -21.94
N LEU A 154 10.05 -8.32 -20.60
CA LEU A 154 10.28 -9.58 -19.90
C LEU A 154 9.12 -10.56 -20.13
N ASP A 155 7.87 -10.08 -20.07
CA ASP A 155 6.67 -10.88 -20.33
C ASP A 155 6.70 -11.48 -21.76
N LEU A 156 7.03 -10.66 -22.76
CA LEU A 156 7.13 -11.10 -24.17
C LEU A 156 8.24 -12.14 -24.40
N ARG A 157 9.31 -12.10 -23.57
CA ARG A 157 10.40 -13.06 -23.62
C ARG A 157 10.13 -14.32 -22.80
N GLY A 158 9.04 -14.35 -22.04
CA GLY A 158 8.78 -15.41 -21.07
C GLY A 158 9.84 -15.46 -19.95
N ALA A 159 10.56 -14.34 -19.73
CA ALA A 159 11.64 -14.27 -18.76
C ALA A 159 11.10 -13.92 -17.37
N SER A 160 11.56 -14.68 -16.37
CA SER A 160 11.24 -14.46 -14.97
C SER A 160 12.53 -14.05 -14.22
N VAL A 161 12.51 -12.89 -13.61
CA VAL A 161 13.66 -12.35 -12.86
C VAL A 161 13.27 -12.27 -11.38
N PRO A 162 13.93 -13.05 -10.49
CA PRO A 162 13.65 -13.01 -9.06
C PRO A 162 13.74 -11.57 -8.51
N GLY A 163 12.77 -11.19 -7.68
CA GLY A 163 12.67 -9.86 -7.08
C GLY A 163 12.17 -8.74 -8.02
N LEU A 164 12.16 -8.94 -9.33
CA LEU A 164 11.59 -7.99 -10.29
C LEU A 164 10.24 -8.45 -10.81
N THR A 165 10.18 -9.59 -11.50
CA THR A 165 8.95 -10.14 -12.11
C THR A 165 8.49 -11.44 -11.47
N ALA A 166 9.26 -12.01 -10.56
CA ALA A 166 8.95 -13.24 -9.85
C ALA A 166 9.24 -13.13 -8.35
N GLY A 167 8.64 -14.04 -7.59
CA GLY A 167 8.80 -14.16 -6.16
C GLY A 167 7.78 -13.32 -5.35
N PRO A 168 7.71 -13.55 -4.03
CA PRO A 168 6.70 -12.95 -3.15
C PRO A 168 6.74 -11.41 -3.05
N GLY A 169 7.82 -10.78 -3.51
CA GLY A 169 8.01 -9.34 -3.51
C GLY A 169 8.40 -8.79 -4.88
N GLY A 170 8.03 -9.47 -5.97
CA GLY A 170 8.27 -9.00 -7.32
C GLY A 170 7.82 -7.54 -7.50
N ALA A 171 8.78 -6.64 -7.77
CA ALA A 171 8.54 -5.20 -7.70
C ALA A 171 7.92 -4.65 -8.99
N PHE A 172 8.15 -5.31 -10.12
CA PHE A 172 7.60 -4.89 -11.41
C PHE A 172 6.26 -5.58 -11.67
N PRO A 173 5.29 -4.85 -12.19
CA PRO A 173 5.22 -3.43 -12.56
C PRO A 173 4.80 -2.48 -11.42
N LEU A 174 4.75 -2.94 -10.18
CA LEU A 174 4.18 -2.21 -9.03
C LEU A 174 4.94 -0.90 -8.72
N VAL A 175 6.25 -0.85 -9.00
CA VAL A 175 7.05 0.39 -8.90
C VAL A 175 6.45 1.50 -9.77
N ALA A 176 5.97 1.15 -10.99
CA ALA A 176 5.31 2.11 -11.87
C ALA A 176 4.03 2.69 -11.26
N VAL A 177 3.24 1.85 -10.58
CA VAL A 177 2.01 2.28 -9.90
C VAL A 177 2.31 3.31 -8.81
N THR A 178 3.41 3.15 -8.07
CA THR A 178 3.84 4.12 -7.05
C THR A 178 4.27 5.45 -7.69
N ALA A 179 5.06 5.40 -8.74
CA ALA A 179 5.49 6.60 -9.46
C ALA A 179 4.31 7.35 -10.08
N LEU A 180 3.34 6.62 -10.66
CA LEU A 180 2.11 7.20 -11.20
C LEU A 180 1.21 7.80 -10.10
N GLY A 181 1.17 7.19 -8.91
CA GLY A 181 0.48 7.77 -7.76
C GLY A 181 1.08 9.11 -7.33
N ALA A 182 2.41 9.19 -7.27
CA ALA A 182 3.11 10.44 -6.97
C ALA A 182 2.88 11.51 -8.04
N TRP A 183 2.95 11.12 -9.31
CA TRP A 183 2.69 12.01 -10.43
C TRP A 183 1.24 12.50 -10.45
N ALA A 184 0.27 11.59 -10.28
CA ALA A 184 -1.16 11.93 -10.25
C ALA A 184 -1.48 12.95 -9.15
N TRP A 185 -0.86 12.85 -7.98
CA TRP A 185 -1.01 13.82 -6.91
C TRP A 185 -0.46 15.20 -7.32
N ARG A 186 0.74 15.26 -7.85
CA ARG A 186 1.38 16.51 -8.28
C ARG A 186 0.63 17.21 -9.40
N ALA A 187 0.13 16.45 -10.38
CA ALA A 187 -0.72 16.96 -11.45
C ALA A 187 -2.18 17.22 -11.00
N ARG A 188 -2.48 17.03 -9.71
CA ARG A 188 -3.76 17.31 -9.06
C ARG A 188 -4.90 16.49 -9.69
N TRP A 189 -6.09 17.10 -9.84
CA TRP A 189 -7.25 16.41 -10.40
C TRP A 189 -7.03 15.92 -11.85
N ARG A 190 -6.25 16.66 -12.64
CA ARG A 190 -5.89 16.26 -14.02
C ARG A 190 -5.09 14.96 -14.02
N GLY A 191 -4.12 14.85 -13.12
CA GLY A 191 -3.32 13.62 -12.98
C GLY A 191 -4.18 12.43 -12.57
N LEU A 192 -5.08 12.59 -11.60
CA LEU A 192 -5.98 11.53 -11.19
C LEU A 192 -6.92 11.12 -12.33
N ALA A 193 -7.51 12.07 -13.05
CA ALA A 193 -8.34 11.80 -14.21
C ALA A 193 -7.56 11.07 -15.32
N THR A 194 -6.32 11.49 -15.61
CA THR A 194 -5.47 10.86 -16.62
C THR A 194 -5.15 9.41 -16.24
N VAL A 195 -4.70 9.12 -15.03
CA VAL A 195 -4.39 7.74 -14.63
C VAL A 195 -5.64 6.86 -14.62
N THR A 196 -6.79 7.40 -14.23
CA THR A 196 -8.08 6.68 -14.26
C THR A 196 -8.48 6.36 -15.70
N LEU A 197 -8.35 7.32 -16.62
CA LEU A 197 -8.63 7.13 -18.05
C LEU A 197 -7.70 6.10 -18.66
N VAL A 198 -6.39 6.20 -18.41
CA VAL A 198 -5.40 5.20 -18.86
C VAL A 198 -5.79 3.82 -18.33
N GLY A 199 -6.15 3.72 -17.05
CA GLY A 199 -6.64 2.48 -16.45
C GLY A 199 -7.88 1.93 -17.17
N ALA A 200 -8.85 2.79 -17.51
CA ALA A 200 -10.04 2.39 -18.26
C ALA A 200 -9.69 1.85 -19.67
N LEU A 201 -8.85 2.56 -20.40
CA LEU A 201 -8.41 2.13 -21.74
C LEU A 201 -7.64 0.80 -21.67
N CYS A 202 -6.75 0.63 -20.69
CA CYS A 202 -6.02 -0.62 -20.50
C CYS A 202 -6.94 -1.77 -20.09
N SER A 203 -7.94 -1.52 -19.25
CA SER A 203 -8.96 -2.53 -18.88
C SER A 203 -9.79 -2.94 -20.09
N LEU A 204 -10.22 -1.99 -20.90
CA LEU A 204 -10.94 -2.28 -22.16
C LEU A 204 -10.08 -3.06 -23.16
N ALA A 205 -8.80 -2.68 -23.30
CA ALA A 205 -7.85 -3.43 -24.14
C ALA A 205 -7.64 -4.86 -23.61
N ALA A 206 -7.50 -5.05 -22.31
CA ALA A 206 -7.38 -6.37 -21.69
C ALA A 206 -8.64 -7.22 -21.94
N LEU A 207 -9.84 -6.65 -21.81
CA LEU A 207 -11.09 -7.32 -22.13
C LEU A 207 -11.19 -7.70 -23.61
N ALA A 208 -10.84 -6.77 -24.52
CA ALA A 208 -10.88 -7.02 -25.95
C ALA A 208 -9.88 -8.11 -26.38
N LEU A 209 -8.70 -8.12 -25.80
CA LEU A 209 -7.68 -9.15 -26.04
C LEU A 209 -8.10 -10.48 -25.42
N SER A 210 -8.68 -10.50 -24.22
CA SER A 210 -9.15 -11.73 -23.57
C SER A 210 -10.29 -12.37 -24.35
N ALA A 211 -11.21 -11.60 -24.92
CA ALA A 211 -12.28 -12.10 -25.76
C ALA A 211 -11.78 -12.80 -27.03
N ARG A 212 -10.61 -12.40 -27.54
CA ARG A 212 -9.97 -13.04 -28.71
C ARG A 212 -8.99 -14.15 -28.35
N TRP A 213 -8.49 -14.19 -27.12
CA TRP A 213 -7.32 -14.97 -26.70
C TRP A 213 -7.62 -15.95 -25.55
N ILE A 214 -8.86 -16.23 -25.29
CA ILE A 214 -9.31 -17.10 -24.17
C ILE A 214 -8.61 -18.48 -24.17
N THR A 215 -8.06 -18.91 -25.29
CA THR A 215 -7.48 -20.24 -25.44
C THR A 215 -5.95 -20.29 -25.49
N GLU A 216 -5.22 -19.22 -25.79
CA GLU A 216 -3.81 -19.37 -26.13
C GLU A 216 -2.80 -18.58 -25.30
N HIS A 217 -3.16 -17.46 -24.66
CA HIS A 217 -2.14 -16.62 -23.99
C HIS A 217 -2.57 -16.12 -22.61
N ALA A 218 -2.29 -16.93 -21.62
CA ALA A 218 -2.63 -16.75 -20.21
C ALA A 218 -2.07 -15.48 -19.53
N SER A 219 -1.19 -14.68 -20.12
CA SER A 219 -0.49 -13.61 -19.41
C SER A 219 -1.34 -12.38 -19.09
N LEU A 220 -2.24 -11.98 -19.99
CA LEU A 220 -3.18 -10.88 -19.74
C LEU A 220 -4.38 -11.32 -18.88
N TYR A 221 -4.81 -12.56 -19.08
CA TYR A 221 -5.86 -13.20 -18.31
C TYR A 221 -5.38 -13.56 -16.90
N ARG A 222 -4.09 -13.72 -16.66
CA ARG A 222 -3.51 -14.01 -15.34
C ARG A 222 -3.83 -12.99 -14.26
N VAL A 223 -4.13 -11.74 -14.59
CA VAL A 223 -4.57 -10.78 -13.59
C VAL A 223 -5.98 -11.09 -13.07
N HIS A 224 -6.85 -11.68 -13.88
CA HIS A 224 -8.25 -11.92 -13.51
C HIS A 224 -8.58 -13.40 -13.29
N SER A 225 -8.05 -14.31 -14.06
CA SER A 225 -8.36 -15.74 -13.95
C SER A 225 -7.27 -16.56 -13.28
N GLY A 226 -6.04 -16.10 -13.27
CA GLY A 226 -4.93 -16.76 -12.60
C GLY A 226 -5.16 -16.95 -11.11
N GLN A 227 -5.98 -16.10 -10.49
CA GLN A 227 -6.38 -16.27 -9.10
C GLN A 227 -7.30 -17.47 -8.86
N LEU A 228 -8.16 -17.84 -9.82
CA LEU A 228 -8.98 -19.05 -9.71
C LEU A 228 -8.13 -20.32 -9.92
N ALA A 229 -7.30 -20.32 -10.94
CA ALA A 229 -6.35 -21.42 -11.19
C ALA A 229 -5.34 -21.55 -10.04
N LEU A 230 -4.99 -20.45 -9.38
CA LEU A 230 -4.08 -20.44 -8.24
C LEU A 230 -4.71 -21.04 -6.98
N LEU A 231 -5.98 -20.75 -6.71
CA LEU A 231 -6.71 -21.39 -5.60
C LEU A 231 -6.75 -22.92 -5.78
N GLU A 232 -6.75 -23.40 -7.01
CA GLU A 232 -6.66 -24.83 -7.30
C GLU A 232 -5.22 -25.36 -7.29
N LEU A 233 -4.25 -24.61 -7.83
CA LEU A 233 -2.83 -25.02 -7.88
C LEU A 233 -2.12 -24.94 -6.52
N THR A 234 -2.43 -23.95 -5.68
CA THR A 234 -1.82 -23.84 -4.34
C THR A 234 -2.39 -24.84 -3.34
N ARG A 235 -3.47 -25.52 -3.68
CA ARG A 235 -4.02 -26.62 -2.87
C ARG A 235 -3.08 -27.83 -2.86
N ASP A 236 -2.37 -28.06 -3.97
CA ASP A 236 -1.51 -29.24 -4.18
C ASP A 236 -0.02 -28.89 -4.19
N ALA A 237 0.35 -27.60 -4.27
CA ALA A 237 1.73 -27.15 -4.30
C ALA A 237 1.92 -25.88 -3.45
N PRO A 238 2.10 -26.01 -2.12
CA PRO A 238 2.22 -24.89 -1.20
C PRO A 238 3.43 -23.96 -1.45
N ARG A 239 4.29 -24.28 -2.42
CA ARG A 239 5.50 -23.54 -2.76
C ARG A 239 5.51 -22.93 -4.17
N ALA A 240 4.43 -23.08 -4.93
CA ALA A 240 4.38 -22.45 -6.25
C ALA A 240 4.34 -20.92 -6.10
N PRO A 241 5.19 -20.17 -6.83
CA PRO A 241 5.14 -18.70 -6.80
C PRO A 241 3.74 -18.25 -7.18
N THR A 242 3.11 -17.51 -6.29
CA THR A 242 1.73 -17.08 -6.47
C THR A 242 1.66 -16.19 -7.70
N LEU A 243 0.81 -16.51 -8.68
CA LEU A 243 0.59 -15.72 -9.91
C LEU A 243 0.20 -14.27 -9.60
N PHE A 244 -0.19 -13.98 -8.36
CA PHE A 244 -0.38 -12.65 -7.82
C PHE A 244 0.80 -11.70 -8.09
N TRP A 245 2.03 -12.18 -8.03
CA TRP A 245 3.24 -11.39 -8.21
C TRP A 245 3.66 -11.24 -9.67
N ASN A 246 3.04 -12.00 -10.58
CA ASN A 246 3.29 -11.94 -12.01
C ASN A 246 2.28 -11.03 -12.70
N HIS A 247 2.23 -9.76 -12.31
CA HIS A 247 1.39 -8.78 -13.00
C HIS A 247 1.97 -8.44 -14.37
N SER A 248 1.14 -8.51 -15.41
CA SER A 248 1.49 -7.90 -16.69
C SER A 248 1.47 -6.37 -16.58
N ALA A 249 2.24 -5.70 -17.42
CA ALA A 249 2.22 -4.24 -17.50
C ALA A 249 0.80 -3.69 -17.76
N LEU A 250 0.05 -4.35 -18.66
CA LEU A 250 -1.32 -3.97 -18.99
C LEU A 250 -2.28 -4.19 -17.80
N GLY A 251 -2.11 -5.32 -17.08
CA GLY A 251 -2.90 -5.61 -15.88
C GLY A 251 -2.69 -4.57 -14.77
N ALA A 252 -1.44 -4.19 -14.52
CA ALA A 252 -1.13 -3.18 -13.52
C ALA A 252 -1.70 -1.79 -13.89
N LEU A 253 -1.64 -1.41 -15.16
CA LEU A 253 -2.29 -0.18 -15.63
C LEU A 253 -3.81 -0.26 -15.52
N GLY A 254 -4.42 -1.41 -15.81
CA GLY A 254 -5.86 -1.61 -15.65
C GLY A 254 -6.35 -1.35 -14.21
N LEU A 255 -5.54 -1.68 -13.20
CA LEU A 255 -5.87 -1.43 -11.80
C LEU A 255 -5.97 0.07 -11.45
N LEU A 256 -5.41 0.96 -12.27
CA LEU A 256 -5.53 2.40 -12.05
C LEU A 256 -6.97 2.90 -12.19
N LEU A 257 -7.83 2.21 -12.94
CA LEU A 257 -9.24 2.55 -13.03
C LEU A 257 -9.95 2.43 -11.66
N PRO A 258 -10.01 1.26 -11.02
CA PRO A 258 -10.67 1.14 -9.72
C PRO A 258 -9.96 1.93 -8.63
N ILE A 259 -8.62 2.09 -8.68
CA ILE A 259 -7.85 2.90 -7.74
C ILE A 259 -8.27 4.36 -7.83
N GLY A 260 -8.26 4.94 -9.03
CA GLY A 260 -8.62 6.33 -9.25
C GLY A 260 -10.09 6.62 -8.92
N ALA A 261 -11.00 5.74 -9.33
CA ALA A 261 -12.42 5.84 -9.03
C ALA A 261 -12.70 5.79 -7.51
N THR A 262 -12.10 4.83 -6.80
CA THR A 262 -12.25 4.71 -5.34
C THR A 262 -11.69 5.92 -4.62
N LEU A 263 -10.51 6.41 -5.00
CA LEU A 263 -9.92 7.60 -4.39
C LEU A 263 -10.79 8.83 -4.62
N ALA A 264 -11.32 9.03 -5.83
CA ALA A 264 -12.22 10.13 -6.14
C ALA A 264 -13.51 10.05 -5.31
N LEU A 265 -14.12 8.87 -5.22
CA LEU A 265 -15.32 8.61 -4.44
C LEU A 265 -15.09 8.90 -2.95
N LEU A 266 -14.02 8.38 -2.36
CA LEU A 266 -13.73 8.55 -0.94
C LEU A 266 -13.34 9.99 -0.60
N ARG A 267 -12.68 10.73 -1.50
CA ARG A 267 -12.46 12.17 -1.34
C ARG A 267 -13.77 12.97 -1.37
N ALA A 268 -14.72 12.58 -2.21
CA ALA A 268 -16.05 13.18 -2.23
C ALA A 268 -16.85 12.82 -0.96
N ALA A 269 -16.82 11.56 -0.56
CA ALA A 269 -17.50 11.06 0.65
C ALA A 269 -16.93 11.70 1.93
N ALA A 270 -15.63 11.90 2.02
CA ALA A 270 -14.97 12.52 3.18
C ALA A 270 -15.43 13.96 3.48
N LYS A 271 -16.05 14.63 2.50
CA LYS A 271 -16.65 15.95 2.69
C LYS A 271 -18.00 15.89 3.43
N ARG A 272 -18.65 14.74 3.43
CA ARG A 272 -20.01 14.56 3.96
C ARG A 272 -20.10 13.54 5.09
N LEU A 273 -19.16 12.58 5.13
CA LEU A 273 -19.19 11.45 6.05
C LEU A 273 -17.92 11.43 6.90
N THR A 274 -18.08 11.36 8.21
CA THR A 274 -16.98 11.18 9.17
C THR A 274 -16.87 9.70 9.52
N LEU A 275 -16.21 8.91 8.68
CA LEU A 275 -15.88 7.51 8.97
C LEU A 275 -14.61 7.44 9.83
N ALA A 276 -14.67 8.00 11.05
CA ALA A 276 -13.53 8.15 11.94
C ALA A 276 -12.77 6.85 12.23
N PRO A 277 -13.41 5.69 12.46
CA PRO A 277 -12.70 4.43 12.67
C PRO A 277 -11.88 4.01 11.46
N LEU A 278 -12.44 4.14 10.26
CA LEU A 278 -11.75 3.77 9.03
C LEU A 278 -10.56 4.70 8.74
N ALA A 279 -10.74 6.01 8.96
CA ALA A 279 -9.65 6.99 8.84
C ALA A 279 -8.54 6.75 9.88
N LEU A 280 -8.92 6.37 11.11
CA LEU A 280 -7.97 6.00 12.16
C LEU A 280 -7.11 4.80 11.75
N LEU A 281 -7.75 3.74 11.24
CA LEU A 281 -7.05 2.57 10.74
C LEU A 281 -6.10 2.93 9.59
N GLY A 282 -6.54 3.81 8.68
CA GLY A 282 -5.73 4.29 7.56
C GLY A 282 -4.51 5.11 7.97
N ARG A 283 -4.61 5.94 9.02
CA ARG A 283 -3.46 6.66 9.58
C ARG A 283 -2.39 5.73 10.15
N HIS A 284 -2.80 4.59 10.68
CA HIS A 284 -1.94 3.58 11.30
C HIS A 284 -1.78 2.30 10.43
N ALA A 285 -1.96 2.41 9.11
CA ALA A 285 -2.02 1.28 8.18
C ALA A 285 -0.82 0.32 8.28
N LEU A 286 0.41 0.82 8.45
CA LEU A 286 1.59 -0.04 8.60
C LEU A 286 1.56 -0.82 9.93
N ALA A 287 1.17 -0.16 11.03
CA ALA A 287 1.03 -0.85 12.31
C ALA A 287 -0.06 -1.93 12.25
N ALA A 288 -1.20 -1.61 11.65
CA ALA A 288 -2.27 -2.57 11.39
C ALA A 288 -1.79 -3.75 10.53
N TYR A 289 -0.97 -3.48 9.50
CA TYR A 289 -0.35 -4.53 8.67
C TYR A 289 0.50 -5.49 9.51
N VAL A 290 1.39 -4.97 10.35
CA VAL A 290 2.29 -5.81 11.17
C VAL A 290 1.50 -6.59 12.22
N VAL A 291 0.58 -5.91 12.90
CA VAL A 291 -0.23 -6.52 13.97
C VAL A 291 -1.10 -7.66 13.43
N HIS A 292 -1.80 -7.46 12.30
CA HIS A 292 -2.68 -8.52 11.78
C HIS A 292 -1.90 -9.74 11.30
N LEU A 293 -0.72 -9.56 10.67
CA LEU A 293 0.13 -10.70 10.29
C LEU A 293 0.61 -11.47 11.53
N GLY A 294 1.00 -10.76 12.59
CA GLY A 294 1.37 -11.39 13.84
C GLY A 294 0.21 -12.19 14.46
N LEU A 295 -1.00 -11.60 14.48
CA LEU A 295 -2.19 -12.27 14.99
C LEU A 295 -2.61 -13.49 14.14
N LEU A 296 -2.53 -13.39 12.83
CA LEU A 296 -2.79 -14.52 11.93
C LEU A 296 -1.75 -15.63 12.11
N GLY A 297 -0.47 -15.28 12.25
CA GLY A 297 0.58 -16.26 12.55
C GLY A 297 0.36 -16.99 13.87
N VAL A 298 -0.05 -16.26 14.92
CA VAL A 298 -0.43 -16.88 16.20
C VAL A 298 -1.65 -17.78 16.05
N ALA A 299 -2.67 -17.34 15.32
CA ALA A 299 -3.87 -18.15 15.08
C ALA A 299 -3.54 -19.44 14.33
N ASP A 300 -2.65 -19.39 13.36
CA ASP A 300 -2.20 -20.57 12.62
C ASP A 300 -1.41 -21.54 13.50
N LEU A 301 -0.44 -21.04 14.25
CA LEU A 301 0.38 -21.84 15.18
C LEU A 301 -0.43 -22.48 16.31
N THR A 302 -1.51 -21.84 16.75
CA THR A 302 -2.38 -22.35 17.83
C THR A 302 -3.55 -23.19 17.31
N GLY A 303 -3.66 -23.41 15.99
CA GLY A 303 -4.76 -24.16 15.40
C GLY A 303 -6.11 -23.43 15.42
N LEU A 304 -6.10 -22.10 15.63
CA LEU A 304 -7.29 -21.23 15.61
C LEU A 304 -7.61 -20.70 14.20
N SER A 305 -6.95 -21.26 13.17
CA SER A 305 -7.25 -20.89 11.77
C SER A 305 -8.71 -21.19 11.41
N PRO A 306 -9.38 -20.29 10.67
CA PRO A 306 -10.79 -20.43 10.36
C PRO A 306 -11.04 -21.66 9.48
N ARG A 307 -12.06 -22.46 9.83
CA ARG A 307 -12.45 -23.69 9.11
C ARG A 307 -13.72 -23.52 8.27
N SER A 308 -14.38 -22.38 8.39
CA SER A 308 -15.60 -22.07 7.67
C SER A 308 -15.64 -20.60 7.23
N PRO A 309 -16.46 -20.24 6.22
CA PRO A 309 -16.63 -18.85 5.79
C PRO A 309 -17.11 -17.93 6.91
N ALA A 310 -18.00 -18.41 7.79
CA ALA A 310 -18.49 -17.63 8.93
C ALA A 310 -17.37 -17.33 9.93
N GLN A 311 -16.52 -18.32 10.23
CA GLN A 311 -15.34 -18.11 11.10
C GLN A 311 -14.34 -17.16 10.47
N THR A 312 -14.14 -17.20 9.14
CA THR A 312 -13.30 -16.24 8.44
C THR A 312 -13.80 -14.81 8.61
N TRP A 313 -15.10 -14.57 8.42
CA TRP A 313 -15.68 -13.24 8.64
C TRP A 313 -15.59 -12.80 10.11
N LEU A 314 -15.80 -13.70 11.05
CA LEU A 314 -15.63 -13.40 12.47
C LEU A 314 -14.18 -13.03 12.80
N MET A 315 -13.21 -13.75 12.25
CA MET A 315 -11.79 -13.43 12.43
C MET A 315 -11.43 -12.07 11.79
N VAL A 316 -11.95 -11.76 10.61
CA VAL A 316 -11.78 -10.43 9.99
C VAL A 316 -12.33 -9.32 10.89
N ALA A 317 -13.50 -9.52 11.48
CA ALA A 317 -14.09 -8.57 12.42
C ALA A 317 -13.21 -8.41 13.66
N ALA A 318 -12.75 -9.51 14.24
CA ALA A 318 -11.85 -9.50 15.42
C ALA A 318 -10.52 -8.79 15.12
N LEU A 319 -9.89 -9.07 13.98
CA LEU A 319 -8.68 -8.39 13.53
C LEU A 319 -8.91 -6.88 13.34
N THR A 320 -10.03 -6.51 12.73
CA THR A 320 -10.39 -5.11 12.54
C THR A 320 -10.54 -4.39 13.87
N LEU A 321 -11.23 -4.99 14.84
CA LEU A 321 -11.40 -4.42 16.19
C LEU A 321 -10.07 -4.34 16.95
N ALA A 322 -9.24 -5.39 16.89
CA ALA A 322 -7.93 -5.39 17.53
C ALA A 322 -7.01 -4.30 16.96
N CYS A 323 -6.95 -4.16 15.63
CA CYS A 323 -6.16 -3.12 14.97
C CYS A 323 -6.71 -1.71 15.22
N LEU A 324 -8.03 -1.53 15.32
CA LEU A 324 -8.64 -0.26 15.71
C LEU A 324 -8.30 0.10 17.15
N GLY A 325 -8.38 -0.85 18.07
CA GLY A 325 -7.97 -0.66 19.47
C GLY A 325 -6.50 -0.26 19.60
N GLY A 326 -5.61 -0.96 18.88
CA GLY A 326 -4.19 -0.62 18.81
C GLY A 326 -3.93 0.77 18.22
N ALA A 327 -4.60 1.12 17.13
CA ALA A 327 -4.50 2.44 16.50
C ALA A 327 -4.99 3.56 17.45
N TRP A 328 -6.08 3.32 18.17
CA TRP A 328 -6.60 4.27 19.16
C TRP A 328 -5.64 4.47 20.33
N LEU A 329 -5.03 3.41 20.86
CA LEU A 329 -4.01 3.53 21.90
C LEU A 329 -2.77 4.30 21.45
N LEU A 330 -2.34 4.11 20.20
CA LEU A 330 -1.23 4.89 19.61
C LEU A 330 -1.60 6.38 19.51
N GLU A 331 -2.81 6.72 19.13
CA GLU A 331 -3.29 8.10 19.04
C GLU A 331 -3.31 8.78 20.43
N LEU A 332 -3.79 8.06 21.47
CA LEU A 332 -3.78 8.57 22.84
C LEU A 332 -2.36 8.87 23.34
N ARG A 333 -1.40 7.97 23.11
CA ARG A 333 0.00 8.18 23.51
C ARG A 333 0.63 9.39 22.81
N THR A 334 0.33 9.59 21.53
CA THR A 334 0.88 10.72 20.77
C THR A 334 0.23 12.06 21.17
N SER A 335 -1.04 12.05 21.55
CA SER A 335 -1.76 13.24 22.02
C SER A 335 -1.31 13.67 23.43
N GLY A 336 -1.01 12.74 24.32
CA GLY A 336 -0.46 13.02 25.65
C GLY A 336 0.90 13.72 25.57
N ARG A 337 1.82 13.18 24.79
CA ARG A 337 3.16 13.78 24.60
C ARG A 337 3.15 15.20 24.05
N ARG A 338 2.12 15.60 23.29
CA ARG A 338 1.99 16.97 22.76
C ARG A 338 1.54 17.98 23.82
N ARG A 339 0.85 17.54 24.88
CA ARG A 339 0.42 18.39 25.99
C ARG A 339 1.57 18.69 26.94
N ASP A 340 2.53 17.80 27.08
CA ASP A 340 3.66 17.90 28.00
C ASP A 340 4.86 18.69 27.44
N THR A 341 4.83 19.07 26.16
CA THR A 341 5.86 19.93 25.56
C THR A 341 5.45 21.40 25.76
N PRO A 342 6.15 22.15 26.64
CA PRO A 342 5.85 23.56 26.83
C PRO A 342 6.00 24.32 25.49
N PRO A 343 5.18 25.31 25.21
CA PRO A 343 5.26 26.07 23.98
C PRO A 343 6.66 26.67 23.85
N ALA A 344 7.33 26.41 22.74
CA ALA A 344 8.71 26.82 22.44
C ALA A 344 8.86 28.34 22.29
N GLY A 345 8.28 29.11 23.17
CA GLY A 345 8.22 30.59 23.14
C GLY A 345 8.46 31.28 24.47
N THR A 346 8.46 30.56 25.60
CA THR A 346 8.57 31.23 26.92
C THR A 346 10.00 31.36 27.45
N ALA A 347 11.00 30.72 26.84
CA ALA A 347 12.38 30.75 27.33
C ALA A 347 13.25 31.90 26.75
N ALA A 348 12.77 32.65 25.73
CA ALA A 348 13.59 33.65 25.06
C ALA A 348 13.27 35.11 25.51
N GLY A 349 12.22 35.31 26.32
CA GLY A 349 11.76 36.67 26.72
C GLY A 349 12.45 37.25 27.96
N ASP A 350 12.95 36.39 28.87
CA ASP A 350 13.45 36.90 30.16
C ASP A 350 14.94 37.27 30.21
N THR A 351 15.74 36.84 29.23
CA THR A 351 17.18 37.16 29.24
C THR A 351 17.51 38.53 28.65
N ASP A 352 16.66 39.09 27.78
CA ASP A 352 16.90 40.43 27.18
C ASP A 352 16.39 41.56 28.09
N ALA A 353 15.36 41.35 28.89
CA ALA A 353 14.92 42.32 29.89
C ALA A 353 15.94 42.51 31.01
N ALA A 354 16.62 41.42 31.42
CA ALA A 354 17.69 41.50 32.43
C ALA A 354 18.99 42.13 31.91
N ARG A 355 19.26 42.05 30.59
CA ARG A 355 20.44 42.69 29.98
C ARG A 355 20.25 44.22 29.74
N SER A 356 19.03 44.69 29.54
CA SER A 356 18.77 46.10 29.32
C SER A 356 18.85 46.95 30.62
N LEU A 357 18.59 46.36 31.77
CA LEU A 357 18.70 47.01 33.07
C LEU A 357 20.16 47.17 33.56
N ARG A 358 21.10 46.34 33.12
CA ARG A 358 22.53 46.42 33.46
C ARG A 358 23.33 47.45 32.64
N ARG A 359 22.76 48.11 31.64
CA ARG A 359 23.43 49.14 30.83
C ARG A 359 23.05 50.55 31.23
N ARG A 360 22.26 50.78 32.31
CA ARG A 360 21.85 52.12 32.81
C ARG A 360 22.35 52.45 34.21
N THR A 361 23.21 51.63 34.78
CA THR A 361 24.08 51.96 35.94
C THR A 361 25.53 51.94 35.52
#